data_cba5d26a4e03b18c07f641ba49a760e1
#
_entry.id   cba5d26a4e03b18c07f641ba49a760e1
#
_cell.length_a   1.000
_cell.length_b   1.000
_cell.length_c   1.000
_cell.angle_alpha   90.00
_cell.angle_beta   90.00
_cell.angle_gamma   90.00
#
_symmetry.space_group_name_H-M   'P 1'
#
loop_
_entity.id
_entity.type
_entity.pdbx_description
1 polymer ?
#
loop_
_entity_poly.entity_id
_entity_poly.type
_entity_poly.pdbx_seq_one_letter_code
_entity_poly.pdbx_strand_id
1 'polypeptide(L)'
;MTCPAMIDFEASCLPEYGQSYPIEVAVARVDGTSKTWLIRPAEAWRFWDWSPQAEALHGISRDLIASEGMDPARVLAELTAFVGDCVVYADADLDAYWLEVLAHAAGAKPQFPVRYLGEYMVERGYTREQVVTALAAARERLPTEHIARDDASRLALTVKLLLDGEPA
;
A
#
# COMPACT_ATOMS: atom_id res chain seq x y z
N MET A 1 -3.79 -21.82 -5.85
CA MET A 1 -4.15 -20.84 -4.80
C MET A 1 -3.67 -19.47 -5.26
N THR A 2 -4.55 -18.48 -5.28
CA THR A 2 -4.15 -17.08 -5.60
C THR A 2 -3.24 -16.56 -4.49
N CYS A 3 -2.08 -16.01 -4.85
CA CYS A 3 -1.14 -15.44 -3.90
C CYS A 3 -1.71 -14.13 -3.35
N PRO A 4 -1.81 -13.93 -2.04
CA PRO A 4 -2.17 -12.64 -1.48
C PRO A 4 -0.98 -11.66 -1.60
N ALA A 5 -1.29 -10.41 -1.98
CA ALA A 5 -0.34 -9.30 -1.99
C ALA A 5 -0.89 -8.15 -1.15
N MET A 6 -0.01 -7.45 -0.46
CA MET A 6 -0.35 -6.32 0.40
C MET A 6 0.07 -5.04 -0.28
N ILE A 7 -0.84 -4.07 -0.33
CA ILE A 7 -0.57 -2.73 -0.86
C ILE A 7 -0.62 -1.71 0.26
N ASP A 8 0.22 -0.69 0.15
CA ASP A 8 0.25 0.45 1.04
C ASP A 8 0.62 1.71 0.28
N PHE A 9 -0.05 2.82 0.57
CA PHE A 9 0.21 4.13 -0.01
C PHE A 9 0.64 5.15 1.05
N GLU A 10 1.61 6.00 0.69
CA GLU A 10 1.79 7.28 1.34
C GLU A 10 1.16 8.38 0.48
N ALA A 11 0.64 9.42 1.13
CA ALA A 11 -0.09 10.48 0.45
C ALA A 11 0.25 11.87 0.94
N SER A 12 -0.12 12.87 0.14
CA SER A 12 0.11 14.30 0.42
C SER A 12 -0.58 14.78 1.69
N CYS A 13 -1.73 14.21 2.01
CA CYS A 13 -2.50 14.42 3.25
C CYS A 13 -3.57 13.33 3.38
N LEU A 14 -4.29 13.28 4.50
CA LEU A 14 -5.50 12.46 4.60
C LEU A 14 -6.68 13.16 3.88
N PRO A 15 -7.58 12.40 3.20
CA PRO A 15 -8.72 12.97 2.49
C PRO A 15 -9.70 13.76 3.37
N GLU A 16 -9.72 13.53 4.67
CA GLU A 16 -10.54 14.30 5.62
C GLU A 16 -10.03 15.75 5.82
N TYR A 17 -8.76 16.01 5.48
CA TYR A 17 -8.14 17.33 5.66
C TYR A 17 -7.96 18.09 4.34
N GLY A 18 -8.31 17.50 3.21
CA GLY A 18 -8.21 18.19 1.92
C GLY A 18 -8.18 17.26 0.72
N GLN A 19 -7.88 17.84 -0.44
CA GLN A 19 -7.70 17.07 -1.67
C GLN A 19 -6.36 16.31 -1.62
N SER A 20 -6.44 15.01 -1.41
CA SER A 20 -5.31 14.12 -1.20
C SER A 20 -4.90 13.39 -2.47
N TYR A 21 -3.61 13.29 -2.73
CA TYR A 21 -3.05 12.49 -3.82
C TYR A 21 -1.93 11.56 -3.34
N PRO A 22 -1.78 10.38 -3.97
CA PRO A 22 -0.74 9.44 -3.59
C PRO A 22 0.64 9.94 -4.04
N ILE A 23 1.65 9.72 -3.19
CA ILE A 23 3.04 10.13 -3.43
C ILE A 23 4.02 8.95 -3.47
N GLU A 24 3.67 7.85 -2.82
CA GLU A 24 4.39 6.58 -2.87
C GLU A 24 3.37 5.44 -2.84
N VAL A 25 3.70 4.33 -3.49
CA VAL A 25 2.96 3.07 -3.39
C VAL A 25 3.94 1.91 -3.30
N ALA A 26 3.63 0.96 -2.45
CA ALA A 26 4.35 -0.30 -2.35
C ALA A 26 3.41 -1.50 -2.42
N VAL A 27 3.91 -2.58 -3.01
CA VAL A 27 3.26 -3.90 -2.95
C VAL A 27 4.28 -4.91 -2.44
N ALA A 28 3.85 -5.72 -1.47
CA ALA A 28 4.61 -6.84 -0.95
C ALA A 28 3.81 -8.13 -1.03
N ARG A 29 4.46 -9.21 -1.42
CA ARG A 29 3.89 -10.57 -1.48
C ARG A 29 4.33 -11.39 -0.29
N VAL A 30 3.57 -12.42 0.03
CA VAL A 30 3.89 -13.35 1.14
C VAL A 30 5.18 -14.15 0.91
N ASP A 31 5.69 -14.22 -0.31
CA ASP A 31 6.99 -14.83 -0.62
C ASP A 31 8.19 -13.94 -0.28
N GLY A 32 7.94 -12.71 0.20
CA GLY A 32 8.94 -11.72 0.57
C GLY A 32 9.36 -10.79 -0.56
N THR A 33 8.84 -10.98 -1.78
CA THR A 33 9.08 -10.03 -2.88
C THR A 33 8.28 -8.76 -2.68
N SER A 34 8.91 -7.61 -2.93
CA SER A 34 8.25 -6.30 -2.84
C SER A 34 8.77 -5.34 -3.89
N LYS A 35 7.93 -4.38 -4.26
CA LYS A 35 8.31 -3.28 -5.14
C LYS A 35 7.63 -1.99 -4.69
N THR A 36 8.35 -0.88 -4.84
CA THR A 36 7.91 0.46 -4.42
C THR A 36 8.14 1.46 -5.56
N TRP A 37 7.23 2.43 -5.66
CA TRP A 37 7.30 3.51 -6.63
C TRP A 37 7.02 4.85 -5.96
N LEU A 38 7.91 5.83 -6.14
CA LEU A 38 7.60 7.23 -5.91
C LEU A 38 6.78 7.76 -7.07
N ILE A 39 5.74 8.53 -6.79
CA ILE A 39 4.78 9.03 -7.76
C ILE A 39 5.04 10.51 -8.00
N ARG A 40 5.36 10.88 -9.23
CA ARG A 40 5.45 12.30 -9.61
C ARG A 40 4.06 12.92 -9.58
N PRO A 41 3.87 14.10 -8.97
CA PRO A 41 2.57 14.75 -8.96
C PRO A 41 2.05 15.01 -10.38
N ALA A 42 0.82 14.57 -10.64
CA ALA A 42 0.13 14.90 -11.88
C ALA A 42 -0.18 16.39 -11.94
N GLU A 43 -0.26 16.97 -13.15
CA GLU A 43 -0.64 18.39 -13.32
C GLU A 43 -2.03 18.68 -12.73
N ALA A 44 -2.95 17.71 -12.80
CA ALA A 44 -4.28 17.80 -12.20
C ALA A 44 -4.25 18.00 -10.67
N TRP A 45 -3.17 17.61 -10.00
CA TRP A 45 -3.01 17.73 -8.54
C TRP A 45 -2.26 18.99 -8.11
N ARG A 46 -1.91 19.89 -9.05
CA ARG A 46 -1.08 21.07 -8.82
C ARG A 46 -1.54 21.94 -7.64
N PHE A 47 -2.85 22.04 -7.42
CA PHE A 47 -3.46 22.85 -6.36
C PHE A 47 -4.07 22.00 -5.24
N TRP A 48 -3.81 20.70 -5.21
CA TRP A 48 -4.27 19.83 -4.15
C TRP A 48 -3.42 20.00 -2.90
N ASP A 49 -3.93 19.52 -1.78
CA ASP A 49 -3.39 19.84 -0.47
C ASP A 49 -2.14 19.03 -0.14
N TRP A 50 -1.29 19.65 0.67
CA TRP A 50 -0.08 19.06 1.21
C TRP A 50 -0.04 19.28 2.71
N SER A 51 0.17 18.22 3.50
CA SER A 51 0.28 18.28 4.95
C SER A 51 1.74 18.18 5.39
N PRO A 52 2.27 19.22 6.06
CA PRO A 52 3.60 19.14 6.68
C PRO A 52 3.69 18.04 7.74
N GLN A 53 2.56 17.71 8.39
CA GLN A 53 2.49 16.64 9.37
C GLN A 53 2.63 15.26 8.69
N ALA A 54 2.00 15.06 7.53
CA ALA A 54 2.18 13.85 6.74
C ALA A 54 3.63 13.72 6.26
N GLU A 55 4.20 14.80 5.73
CA GLU A 55 5.62 14.83 5.33
C GLU A 55 6.57 14.47 6.49
N ALA A 56 6.30 14.96 7.69
CA ALA A 56 7.09 14.62 8.86
C ALA A 56 6.99 13.14 9.25
N LEU A 57 5.87 12.46 8.95
CA LEU A 57 5.68 11.04 9.22
C LEU A 57 6.39 10.15 8.20
N HIS A 58 6.15 10.33 6.91
CA HIS A 58 6.70 9.48 5.86
C HIS A 58 8.08 9.96 5.35
N GLY A 59 8.49 11.20 5.63
CA GLY A 59 9.80 11.74 5.24
C GLY A 59 9.98 12.03 3.75
N ILE A 60 8.91 12.01 2.95
CA ILE A 60 8.95 12.25 1.50
C ILE A 60 8.59 13.69 1.24
N SER A 61 9.53 14.48 0.69
CA SER A 61 9.31 15.89 0.35
C SER A 61 8.69 16.07 -1.04
N ARG A 62 8.07 17.25 -1.25
CA ARG A 62 7.59 17.65 -2.59
C ARG A 62 8.70 17.66 -3.63
N ASP A 63 9.88 18.12 -3.26
CA ASP A 63 11.04 18.19 -4.18
C ASP A 63 11.48 16.78 -4.59
N LEU A 64 11.48 15.83 -3.66
CA LEU A 64 11.83 14.45 -3.95
C LEU A 64 10.88 13.82 -4.97
N ILE A 65 9.57 13.93 -4.79
CA ILE A 65 8.60 13.35 -5.73
C ILE A 65 8.58 14.10 -7.08
N ALA A 66 8.93 15.38 -7.10
CA ALA A 66 9.05 16.14 -8.34
C ALA A 66 10.29 15.71 -9.16
N SER A 67 11.42 15.45 -8.49
CA SER A 67 12.69 15.08 -9.15
C SER A 67 12.80 13.59 -9.45
N GLU A 68 12.43 12.72 -8.50
CA GLU A 68 12.65 11.27 -8.56
C GLU A 68 11.36 10.48 -8.84
N GLY A 69 10.18 11.11 -8.71
CA GLY A 69 8.89 10.46 -8.93
C GLY A 69 8.70 10.03 -10.38
N MET A 70 8.05 8.90 -10.54
CA MET A 70 7.67 8.32 -11.83
C MET A 70 6.29 8.84 -12.25
N ASP A 71 6.06 8.99 -13.53
CA ASP A 71 4.77 9.38 -14.11
C ASP A 71 3.64 8.42 -13.65
N PRO A 72 2.46 8.95 -13.25
CA PRO A 72 1.34 8.14 -12.75
C PRO A 72 0.91 6.99 -13.68
N ALA A 73 0.89 7.21 -14.99
CA ALA A 73 0.51 6.16 -15.94
C ALA A 73 1.53 5.01 -15.96
N ARG A 74 2.80 5.33 -15.85
CA ARG A 74 3.88 4.34 -15.76
C ARG A 74 3.84 3.60 -14.42
N VAL A 75 3.61 4.31 -13.30
CA VAL A 75 3.44 3.67 -11.99
C VAL A 75 2.29 2.69 -12.03
N LEU A 76 1.12 3.09 -12.53
CA LEU A 76 -0.05 2.22 -12.61
C LEU A 76 0.21 0.97 -13.47
N ALA A 77 0.88 1.13 -14.60
CA ALA A 77 1.22 0.01 -15.49
C ALA A 77 2.19 -0.98 -14.83
N GLU A 78 3.27 -0.49 -14.21
CA GLU A 78 4.24 -1.33 -13.52
C GLU A 78 3.66 -1.98 -12.24
N LEU A 79 2.84 -1.25 -11.50
CA LEU A 79 2.09 -1.74 -10.33
C LEU A 79 1.18 -2.89 -10.74
N THR A 80 0.36 -2.69 -11.78
CA THR A 80 -0.55 -3.72 -12.31
C THR A 80 0.21 -4.96 -12.77
N ALA A 81 1.31 -4.79 -13.49
CA ALA A 81 2.17 -5.89 -13.93
C ALA A 81 2.80 -6.65 -12.75
N PHE A 82 3.22 -5.93 -11.70
CA PHE A 82 3.77 -6.56 -10.51
C PHE A 82 2.71 -7.30 -9.69
N VAL A 83 1.51 -6.78 -9.56
CA VAL A 83 0.38 -7.46 -8.91
C VAL A 83 0.05 -8.78 -9.65
N GLY A 84 -0.03 -8.75 -10.98
CA GLY A 84 -0.36 -9.94 -11.78
C GLY A 84 -1.70 -10.55 -11.36
N ASP A 85 -1.70 -11.86 -11.09
CA ASP A 85 -2.90 -12.62 -10.69
C ASP A 85 -3.12 -12.64 -9.15
N CYS A 86 -2.36 -11.85 -8.38
CA CYS A 86 -2.53 -11.81 -6.93
C CYS A 86 -3.85 -11.11 -6.55
N VAL A 87 -4.43 -11.55 -5.43
CA VAL A 87 -5.49 -10.79 -4.76
C VAL A 87 -4.84 -9.78 -3.85
N VAL A 88 -5.22 -8.50 -4.01
CA VAL A 88 -4.61 -7.38 -3.30
C VAL A 88 -5.41 -7.00 -2.07
N TYR A 89 -4.73 -6.81 -0.96
CA TYR A 89 -5.30 -6.44 0.33
C TYR A 89 -4.58 -5.22 0.90
N ALA A 90 -5.32 -4.42 1.66
CA ALA A 90 -4.81 -3.33 2.50
C ALA A 90 -5.43 -3.40 3.89
N ASP A 91 -4.82 -2.75 4.86
CA ASP A 91 -5.34 -2.66 6.22
C ASP A 91 -6.27 -1.46 6.44
N ALA A 92 -6.42 -0.60 5.42
CA ALA A 92 -7.32 0.54 5.42
C ALA A 92 -8.04 0.72 4.08
N ASP A 93 -9.20 1.38 4.09
CA ASP A 93 -9.97 1.68 2.89
C ASP A 93 -9.34 2.79 2.04
N LEU A 94 -8.44 3.58 2.62
CA LEU A 94 -7.78 4.70 1.96
C LEU A 94 -6.88 4.26 0.79
N ASP A 95 -6.29 3.06 0.86
CA ASP A 95 -5.45 2.54 -0.21
C ASP A 95 -6.24 2.32 -1.51
N ALA A 96 -7.47 1.85 -1.40
CA ALA A 96 -8.38 1.74 -2.53
C ALA A 96 -8.70 3.14 -3.14
N TYR A 97 -8.93 4.14 -2.28
CA TYR A 97 -9.16 5.52 -2.72
C TYR A 97 -7.93 6.07 -3.46
N TRP A 98 -6.72 5.93 -2.94
CA TRP A 98 -5.52 6.43 -3.60
C TRP A 98 -5.18 5.68 -4.90
N LEU A 99 -5.51 4.40 -4.98
CA LEU A 99 -5.41 3.67 -6.25
C LEU A 99 -6.36 4.25 -7.32
N GLU A 100 -7.57 4.62 -6.95
CA GLU A 100 -8.52 5.31 -7.86
C GLU A 100 -7.98 6.69 -8.29
N VAL A 101 -7.43 7.48 -7.36
CA VAL A 101 -6.83 8.78 -7.66
C VAL A 101 -5.65 8.63 -8.63
N LEU A 102 -4.77 7.64 -8.41
CA LEU A 102 -3.65 7.31 -9.29
C LEU A 102 -4.15 6.92 -10.69
N ALA A 103 -5.14 6.01 -10.76
CA ALA A 103 -5.68 5.54 -12.02
C ALA A 103 -6.35 6.66 -12.81
N HIS A 104 -7.10 7.54 -12.12
CA HIS A 104 -7.72 8.71 -12.76
C HIS A 104 -6.67 9.64 -13.38
N ALA A 105 -5.58 9.93 -12.67
CA ALA A 105 -4.47 10.73 -13.19
C ALA A 105 -3.77 10.07 -14.39
N ALA A 106 -3.76 8.74 -14.43
CA ALA A 106 -3.25 7.95 -15.55
C ALA A 106 -4.24 7.87 -16.75
N GLY A 107 -5.43 8.47 -16.64
CA GLY A 107 -6.48 8.37 -17.65
C GLY A 107 -7.08 6.96 -17.77
N ALA A 108 -7.06 6.18 -16.69
CA ALA A 108 -7.45 4.78 -16.66
C ALA A 108 -8.38 4.48 -15.48
N LYS A 109 -8.72 3.20 -15.32
CA LYS A 109 -9.36 2.65 -14.11
C LYS A 109 -8.42 1.64 -13.46
N PRO A 110 -8.53 1.39 -12.14
CA PRO A 110 -7.80 0.30 -11.50
C PRO A 110 -8.09 -1.03 -12.21
N GLN A 111 -7.06 -1.83 -12.40
CA GLN A 111 -7.16 -3.14 -13.07
C GLN A 111 -7.41 -4.27 -12.07
N PHE A 112 -7.34 -3.99 -10.78
CA PHE A 112 -7.60 -4.92 -9.70
C PHE A 112 -8.28 -4.18 -8.53
N PRO A 113 -9.17 -4.85 -7.78
CA PRO A 113 -9.71 -4.30 -6.54
C PRO A 113 -8.69 -4.41 -5.40
N VAL A 114 -8.75 -3.45 -4.47
CA VAL A 114 -8.09 -3.57 -3.17
C VAL A 114 -9.14 -4.02 -2.15
N ARG A 115 -8.92 -5.16 -1.50
CA ARG A 115 -9.81 -5.71 -0.48
C ARG A 115 -9.30 -5.37 0.91
N TYR A 116 -10.18 -5.37 1.89
CA TYR A 116 -9.79 -5.18 3.28
C TYR A 116 -9.15 -6.45 3.85
N LEU A 117 -7.94 -6.32 4.42
CA LEU A 117 -7.18 -7.45 4.96
C LEU A 117 -7.92 -8.18 6.09
N GLY A 118 -8.73 -7.44 6.87
CA GLY A 118 -9.58 -8.04 7.90
C GLY A 118 -10.57 -9.07 7.36
N GLU A 119 -11.10 -8.87 6.14
CA GLU A 119 -11.98 -9.86 5.50
C GLU A 119 -11.22 -11.16 5.21
N TYR A 120 -10.00 -11.07 4.68
CA TYR A 120 -9.13 -12.23 4.46
C TYR A 120 -8.92 -13.03 5.77
N MET A 121 -8.65 -12.33 6.87
CA MET A 121 -8.45 -12.98 8.16
C MET A 121 -9.69 -13.75 8.62
N VAL A 122 -10.88 -13.15 8.45
CA VAL A 122 -12.17 -13.77 8.78
C VAL A 122 -12.48 -14.95 7.85
N GLU A 123 -12.31 -14.80 6.54
CA GLU A 123 -12.54 -15.85 5.54
C GLU A 123 -11.65 -17.07 5.78
N ARG A 124 -10.44 -16.89 6.30
CA ARG A 124 -9.49 -17.94 6.65
C ARG A 124 -9.74 -18.54 8.04
N GLY A 125 -10.64 -17.95 8.82
CA GLY A 125 -10.99 -18.44 10.16
C GLY A 125 -9.92 -18.17 11.23
N TYR A 126 -9.01 -17.21 11.01
CA TYR A 126 -8.01 -16.83 12.03
C TYR A 126 -8.67 -16.19 13.23
N THR A 127 -8.27 -16.60 14.43
CA THR A 127 -8.71 -15.96 15.65
C THR A 127 -8.01 -14.61 15.86
N ARG A 128 -8.64 -13.74 16.64
CA ARG A 128 -8.03 -12.46 17.02
C ARG A 128 -6.65 -12.64 17.67
N GLU A 129 -6.48 -13.66 18.50
CA GLU A 129 -5.21 -13.96 19.19
C GLU A 129 -4.11 -14.32 18.19
N GLN A 130 -4.41 -15.18 17.20
CA GLN A 130 -3.47 -15.52 16.14
C GLN A 130 -3.03 -14.28 15.35
N VAL A 131 -3.99 -13.44 14.95
CA VAL A 131 -3.70 -12.20 14.19
C VAL A 131 -2.85 -11.24 15.02
N VAL A 132 -3.19 -10.99 16.29
CA VAL A 132 -2.42 -10.09 17.17
C VAL A 132 -0.99 -10.62 17.38
N THR A 133 -0.83 -11.93 17.60
CA THR A 133 0.49 -12.56 17.77
C THR A 133 1.34 -12.42 16.50
N ALA A 134 0.76 -12.68 15.32
CA ALA A 134 1.47 -12.55 14.05
C ALA A 134 1.85 -11.09 13.75
N LEU A 135 0.95 -10.13 14.01
CA LEU A 135 1.24 -8.70 13.89
C LEU A 135 2.38 -8.26 14.80
N ALA A 136 2.38 -8.68 16.07
CA ALA A 136 3.44 -8.35 17.01
C ALA A 136 4.79 -8.89 16.53
N ALA A 137 4.85 -10.14 16.10
CA ALA A 137 6.07 -10.76 15.58
C ALA A 137 6.55 -10.08 14.27
N ALA A 138 5.63 -9.66 13.40
CA ALA A 138 5.97 -8.92 12.19
C ALA A 138 6.55 -7.52 12.52
N ARG A 139 5.97 -6.81 13.51
CA ARG A 139 6.47 -5.52 13.99
C ARG A 139 7.87 -5.60 14.62
N GLU A 140 8.15 -6.65 15.36
CA GLU A 140 9.50 -6.87 15.92
C GLU A 140 10.55 -7.03 14.81
N ARG A 141 10.19 -7.68 13.70
CA ARG A 141 11.10 -7.93 12.57
C ARG A 141 11.21 -6.73 11.62
N LEU A 142 10.13 -5.97 11.46
CA LEU A 142 10.01 -4.79 10.59
C LEU A 142 9.42 -3.62 11.39
N PRO A 143 10.22 -2.95 12.24
CA PRO A 143 9.72 -1.94 13.18
C PRO A 143 9.46 -0.57 12.55
N THR A 144 9.94 -0.30 11.34
CA THR A 144 9.76 0.98 10.66
C THR A 144 8.29 1.17 10.29
N GLU A 145 7.73 2.34 10.58
CA GLU A 145 6.36 2.73 10.26
C GLU A 145 6.35 3.96 9.33
N HIS A 146 5.24 4.15 8.61
CA HIS A 146 5.04 5.27 7.68
C HIS A 146 6.05 5.31 6.53
N ILE A 147 6.44 4.14 6.05
CA ILE A 147 7.17 3.93 4.81
C ILE A 147 6.42 2.83 4.06
N ALA A 148 5.84 3.14 2.92
CA ALA A 148 4.93 2.23 2.21
C ALA A 148 5.51 0.82 2.00
N ARG A 149 6.80 0.72 1.64
CA ARG A 149 7.47 -0.57 1.50
C ARG A 149 7.47 -1.39 2.79
N ASP A 150 7.81 -0.76 3.91
CA ASP A 150 7.96 -1.45 5.19
C ASP A 150 6.59 -1.81 5.76
N ASP A 151 5.58 -0.94 5.58
CA ASP A 151 4.21 -1.19 5.99
C ASP A 151 3.57 -2.32 5.17
N ALA A 152 3.65 -2.29 3.84
CA ALA A 152 3.20 -3.39 2.98
C ALA A 152 3.93 -4.72 3.29
N SER A 153 5.26 -4.67 3.51
CA SER A 153 6.06 -5.85 3.83
C SER A 153 5.71 -6.43 5.19
N ARG A 154 5.39 -5.59 6.17
CA ARG A 154 4.93 -6.02 7.51
C ARG A 154 3.58 -6.74 7.43
N LEU A 155 2.64 -6.22 6.64
CA LEU A 155 1.36 -6.88 6.41
C LEU A 155 1.55 -8.24 5.71
N ALA A 156 2.41 -8.30 4.69
CA ALA A 156 2.73 -9.55 3.98
C ALA A 156 3.40 -10.57 4.91
N LEU A 157 4.32 -10.14 5.77
CA LEU A 157 4.94 -10.99 6.78
C LEU A 157 3.93 -11.49 7.81
N THR A 158 2.98 -10.65 8.22
CA THR A 158 1.90 -11.05 9.13
C THR A 158 1.09 -12.20 8.53
N VAL A 159 0.67 -12.05 7.26
CA VAL A 159 -0.07 -13.11 6.55
C VAL A 159 0.79 -14.36 6.39
N LYS A 160 2.06 -14.23 6.06
CA LYS A 160 2.99 -15.36 5.97
C LYS A 160 3.08 -16.13 7.28
N LEU A 161 3.23 -15.45 8.41
CA LEU A 161 3.32 -16.07 9.73
C LEU A 161 2.05 -16.82 10.10
N LEU A 162 0.87 -16.30 9.69
CA LEU A 162 -0.40 -17.00 9.87
C LEU A 162 -0.48 -18.26 9.01
N LEU A 163 -0.08 -18.19 7.73
CA LEU A 163 -0.05 -19.34 6.82
C LEU A 163 0.92 -20.43 7.28
N ASP A 164 2.10 -20.04 7.77
CA ASP A 164 3.11 -20.99 8.28
C ASP A 164 2.67 -21.67 9.59
N GLY A 165 1.73 -21.09 10.33
CA GLY A 165 1.13 -21.62 11.56
C GLY A 165 -0.11 -22.51 11.33
N GLU A 166 -0.62 -22.62 10.10
CA GLU A 166 -1.72 -23.52 9.78
C GLU A 166 -1.22 -24.99 9.87
N PRO A 167 -1.98 -25.89 10.53
CA PRO A 167 -1.66 -27.32 10.48
C PRO A 167 -1.79 -27.83 9.04
N ALA A 168 -0.83 -28.64 8.62
CA ALA A 168 -0.80 -29.26 7.29
C ALA A 168 -1.98 -30.22 7.09
#